data_1fea6972dc8e8d8de468f85ad50619b0
#
_entry.id   1fea6972dc8e8d8de468f85ad50619b0
#
_cell.length_a   1.000
_cell.length_b   1.000
_cell.length_c   1.000
_cell.angle_alpha   90.00
_cell.angle_beta   90.00
_cell.angle_gamma   90.00
#
_symmetry.space_group_name_H-M   'P 1'
#
loop_
_entity.id
_entity.type
_entity.pdbx_description
1 polymer ?
#
loop_
_entity_poly.entity_id
_entity_poly.type
_entity_poly.pdbx_seq_one_letter_code
_entity_poly.pdbx_strand_id
1 'polypeptide(L)'
;MRKLLLAVGLSTLLIGCSDNEVGDVSLGVFTLKDIKITSLHDDKIEGVTCHIASIEANLSLSDPSDSSISCRQTGDITPEMIAAIDKSKSGEVVFKQSKSIFFKTMKVRRIFDPENQTLLYLSYTTKETDGSFKHSLSTVPLWGTKAYNAFQSNQVADQ
;
A
#
# COMPACT_ATOMS: atom_id res chain seq x y z
N MET A 1 56.68 21.36 -23.77
CA MET A 1 56.21 20.38 -22.76
C MET A 1 54.85 20.83 -22.29
N ARG A 2 53.79 20.30 -22.89
CA ARG A 2 52.35 20.62 -22.57
C ARG A 2 51.82 19.59 -21.61
N LYS A 3 51.54 19.99 -20.38
CA LYS A 3 50.91 19.14 -19.38
C LYS A 3 49.38 19.11 -19.62
N LEU A 4 48.89 17.95 -20.06
CA LEU A 4 47.47 17.66 -20.23
C LEU A 4 46.89 17.26 -18.88
N LEU A 5 46.07 18.10 -18.29
CA LEU A 5 45.30 17.76 -17.05
C LEU A 5 44.02 17.07 -17.50
N LEU A 6 43.93 15.77 -17.25
CA LEU A 6 42.71 14.97 -17.36
C LEU A 6 41.84 15.24 -16.11
N ALA A 7 40.76 15.98 -16.30
CA ALA A 7 39.70 16.11 -15.32
C ALA A 7 38.79 14.87 -15.41
N VAL A 8 38.91 13.96 -14.46
CA VAL A 8 37.99 12.85 -14.28
C VAL A 8 36.73 13.38 -13.59
N GLY A 9 35.67 13.56 -14.36
CA GLY A 9 34.35 13.91 -13.83
C GLY A 9 33.74 12.71 -13.15
N LEU A 10 33.67 12.75 -11.81
CA LEU A 10 32.96 11.77 -10.96
C LEU A 10 31.45 12.05 -11.06
N SER A 11 30.76 11.39 -12.00
CA SER A 11 29.30 11.41 -12.09
C SER A 11 28.72 10.61 -10.94
N THR A 12 28.29 11.29 -9.88
CA THR A 12 27.49 10.69 -8.81
C THR A 12 26.10 10.38 -9.36
N LEU A 13 25.87 9.09 -9.66
CA LEU A 13 24.54 8.55 -9.89
C LEU A 13 23.75 8.66 -8.57
N LEU A 14 22.91 9.67 -8.47
CA LEU A 14 21.86 9.74 -7.46
C LEU A 14 20.85 8.63 -7.77
N ILE A 15 21.06 7.45 -7.19
CA ILE A 15 20.02 6.42 -7.12
C ILE A 15 18.98 7.00 -6.17
N GLY A 16 17.94 7.64 -6.72
CA GLY A 16 16.77 8.03 -5.99
C GLY A 16 16.08 6.76 -5.50
N CYS A 17 16.27 6.40 -4.22
CA CYS A 17 15.33 5.53 -3.53
C CYS A 17 13.98 6.23 -3.62
N SER A 18 13.02 5.62 -4.30
CA SER A 18 11.62 6.04 -4.27
C SER A 18 11.08 5.66 -2.89
N ASP A 19 11.37 6.48 -1.89
CA ASP A 19 10.75 6.37 -0.58
C ASP A 19 9.30 6.85 -0.73
N ASN A 20 8.36 5.90 -0.73
CA ASN A 20 6.92 6.19 -0.66
C ASN A 20 6.51 6.69 0.73
N GLU A 21 7.48 7.06 1.57
CA GLU A 21 7.25 7.67 2.87
C GLU A 21 6.70 9.08 2.69
N VAL A 22 5.55 9.35 3.31
CA VAL A 22 4.86 10.65 3.24
C VAL A 22 4.81 11.34 4.61
N GLY A 23 5.21 10.67 5.67
CA GLY A 23 5.28 11.25 7.01
C GLY A 23 6.02 10.37 8.00
N ASP A 24 6.63 11.04 8.99
CA ASP A 24 7.36 10.45 10.08
C ASP A 24 7.03 11.22 11.37
N VAL A 25 6.61 10.50 12.41
CA VAL A 25 6.28 11.07 13.73
C VAL A 25 7.06 10.33 14.81
N SER A 26 8.02 11.03 15.42
CA SER A 26 8.77 10.46 16.54
C SER A 26 7.89 10.32 17.78
N LEU A 27 7.96 9.15 18.42
CA LEU A 27 7.26 8.87 19.67
C LEU A 27 8.07 9.29 20.92
N GLY A 28 9.16 10.01 20.70
CA GLY A 28 9.99 10.60 21.75
C GLY A 28 11.40 10.04 21.83
N VAL A 29 12.33 10.84 22.32
CA VAL A 29 13.78 10.57 22.34
C VAL A 29 14.19 9.32 23.12
N PHE A 30 13.33 8.85 24.04
CA PHE A 30 13.62 7.66 24.86
C PHE A 30 12.99 6.37 24.31
N THR A 31 12.10 6.45 23.33
CA THR A 31 11.38 5.26 22.83
C THR A 31 12.11 4.58 21.68
N LEU A 32 12.97 5.29 20.93
CA LEU A 32 13.61 4.83 19.70
C LEU A 32 12.60 4.24 18.70
N LYS A 33 11.36 4.75 18.75
CA LYS A 33 10.25 4.32 17.90
C LYS A 33 9.64 5.51 17.20
N ASP A 34 9.32 5.33 15.92
CA ASP A 34 8.68 6.33 15.09
C ASP A 34 7.45 5.73 14.42
N ILE A 35 6.46 6.57 14.14
CA ILE A 35 5.32 6.20 13.29
C ILE A 35 5.67 6.67 11.87
N LYS A 36 5.84 5.72 10.97
CA LYS A 36 6.05 5.97 9.55
C LYS A 36 4.73 5.87 8.79
N ILE A 37 4.48 6.84 7.92
CA ILE A 37 3.33 6.84 7.01
C ILE A 37 3.85 6.66 5.59
N THR A 38 3.38 5.59 4.94
CA THR A 38 3.78 5.24 3.56
C THR A 38 2.57 5.29 2.65
N SER A 39 2.70 5.86 1.47
CA SER A 39 1.68 5.78 0.42
C SER A 39 1.85 4.51 -0.41
N LEU A 40 0.74 3.91 -0.78
CA LEU A 40 0.63 2.78 -1.68
C LEU A 40 -0.36 3.10 -2.78
N HIS A 41 0.05 2.96 -4.03
CA HIS A 41 -0.82 3.00 -5.20
C HIS A 41 -1.12 1.58 -5.65
N ASP A 42 -2.37 1.33 -6.04
CA ASP A 42 -2.77 0.04 -6.59
C ASP A 42 -2.47 0.01 -8.09
N ASP A 43 -1.57 -0.86 -8.52
CA ASP A 43 -1.11 -0.93 -9.91
C ASP A 43 -2.21 -1.30 -10.92
N LYS A 44 -3.29 -1.97 -10.48
CA LYS A 44 -4.42 -2.34 -11.33
C LYS A 44 -5.62 -1.40 -11.18
N ILE A 45 -5.73 -0.74 -10.03
CA ILE A 45 -6.77 0.24 -9.75
C ILE A 45 -6.08 1.58 -9.47
N GLU A 46 -5.51 2.18 -10.50
CA GLU A 46 -4.74 3.43 -10.44
C GLU A 46 -5.50 4.58 -9.75
N GLY A 47 -6.84 4.51 -9.78
CA GLY A 47 -7.71 5.46 -9.10
C GLY A 47 -7.79 5.30 -7.58
N VAL A 48 -6.99 4.42 -6.95
CA VAL A 48 -6.98 4.21 -5.50
C VAL A 48 -5.60 4.44 -4.91
N THR A 49 -5.56 5.23 -3.84
CA THR A 49 -4.36 5.42 -3.00
C THR A 49 -4.67 5.02 -1.57
N CYS A 50 -3.79 4.23 -0.98
CA CYS A 50 -3.82 3.85 0.43
C CYS A 50 -2.66 4.51 1.19
N HIS A 51 -2.92 4.89 2.43
CA HIS A 51 -1.89 5.29 3.38
C HIS A 51 -1.81 4.25 4.48
N ILE A 52 -0.60 3.81 4.78
CA ILE A 52 -0.31 2.82 5.82
C ILE A 52 0.53 3.51 6.88
N ALA A 53 0.01 3.59 8.10
CA ALA A 53 0.79 4.00 9.26
C ALA A 53 1.29 2.77 10.00
N SER A 54 2.58 2.71 10.30
CA SER A 54 3.20 1.59 11.01
C SER A 54 4.28 2.08 11.97
N ILE A 55 4.46 1.36 13.09
CA ILE A 55 5.53 1.65 14.03
C ILE A 55 6.84 1.03 13.52
N GLU A 56 7.89 1.83 13.46
CA GLU A 56 9.26 1.38 13.22
C GLU A 56 10.10 1.58 14.48
N ALA A 57 10.94 0.59 14.80
CA ALA A 57 11.83 0.63 15.93
C ALA A 57 13.27 0.44 15.45
N ASN A 58 14.12 1.44 15.65
CA ASN A 58 15.48 1.47 15.11
C ASN A 58 16.44 0.45 15.75
N LEU A 59 16.19 -0.01 16.99
CA LEU A 59 17.12 -0.88 17.72
C LEU A 59 16.43 -1.97 18.56
N SER A 60 15.11 -2.11 18.53
CA SER A 60 14.45 -3.10 19.39
C SER A 60 13.97 -4.31 18.59
N LEU A 61 14.08 -5.48 19.22
CA LEU A 61 13.41 -6.73 18.81
C LEU A 61 11.88 -6.63 19.00
N SER A 62 11.37 -5.44 19.38
CA SER A 62 9.96 -5.19 19.60
C SER A 62 9.19 -5.25 18.28
N ASP A 63 7.97 -5.71 18.39
CA ASP A 63 7.10 -6.07 17.30
C ASP A 63 6.50 -4.83 16.60
N PRO A 64 6.93 -4.48 15.39
CA PRO A 64 6.33 -3.41 14.61
C PRO A 64 5.07 -3.87 13.86
N SER A 65 4.31 -4.79 14.42
CA SER A 65 3.15 -5.38 13.74
C SER A 65 1.90 -4.48 13.79
N ASP A 66 1.89 -3.44 14.61
CA ASP A 66 0.78 -2.50 14.65
C ASP A 66 0.83 -1.59 13.43
N SER A 67 -0.08 -1.85 12.49
CA SER A 67 -0.26 -1.02 11.31
C SER A 67 -1.74 -0.73 11.10
N SER A 68 -2.04 0.47 10.64
CA SER A 68 -3.36 0.85 10.16
C SER A 68 -3.32 1.16 8.68
N ILE A 69 -4.44 0.99 7.99
CA ILE A 69 -4.58 1.32 6.58
C ILE A 69 -5.80 2.21 6.37
N SER A 70 -5.63 3.20 5.51
CA SER A 70 -6.71 4.05 5.02
C SER A 70 -6.59 4.20 3.52
N CYS A 71 -7.59 3.74 2.78
CA CYS A 71 -7.64 3.83 1.32
C CYS A 71 -8.79 4.74 0.88
N ARG A 72 -8.58 5.44 -0.23
CA ARG A 72 -9.59 6.31 -0.82
C ARG A 72 -9.46 6.34 -2.33
N GLN A 73 -10.54 6.69 -2.99
CA GLN A 73 -10.50 7.07 -4.39
C GLN A 73 -9.71 8.38 -4.54
N THR A 74 -8.75 8.38 -5.46
CA THR A 74 -7.91 9.54 -5.80
C THR A 74 -7.91 9.83 -7.31
N GLY A 75 -8.55 8.96 -8.09
CA GLY A 75 -8.70 9.09 -9.54
C GLY A 75 -9.86 8.28 -10.07
N ASP A 76 -9.95 8.15 -11.38
CA ASP A 76 -10.98 7.37 -12.05
C ASP A 76 -10.83 5.88 -11.75
N ILE A 77 -11.96 5.22 -11.48
CA ILE A 77 -12.05 3.75 -11.44
C ILE A 77 -12.98 3.33 -12.58
N THR A 78 -12.45 2.54 -13.53
CA THR A 78 -13.16 2.15 -14.75
C THR A 78 -13.63 0.70 -14.70
N PRO A 79 -14.62 0.31 -15.55
CA PRO A 79 -15.05 -1.09 -15.66
C PRO A 79 -13.92 -2.05 -16.04
N GLU A 80 -12.97 -1.60 -16.88
CA GLU A 80 -11.84 -2.41 -17.34
C GLU A 80 -10.89 -2.72 -16.17
N MET A 81 -10.65 -1.75 -15.28
CA MET A 81 -9.86 -1.96 -14.06
C MET A 81 -10.52 -3.04 -13.19
N ILE A 82 -11.85 -2.97 -12.99
CA ILE A 82 -12.59 -3.98 -12.22
C ILE A 82 -12.62 -5.34 -12.92
N ALA A 83 -12.60 -5.36 -14.26
CA ALA A 83 -12.51 -6.61 -15.01
C ALA A 83 -11.16 -7.30 -14.89
N ALA A 84 -10.07 -6.53 -14.71
CA ALA A 84 -8.69 -7.01 -14.67
C ALA A 84 -8.23 -7.56 -13.30
N ILE A 85 -9.01 -7.37 -12.24
CA ILE A 85 -8.64 -7.82 -10.89
C ILE A 85 -9.09 -9.25 -10.61
N ASP A 86 -8.43 -9.90 -9.65
CA ASP A 86 -8.88 -11.19 -9.10
C ASP A 86 -10.19 -10.98 -8.32
N LYS A 87 -11.24 -11.70 -8.71
CA LYS A 87 -12.58 -11.68 -8.10
C LYS A 87 -12.84 -12.86 -7.16
N SER A 88 -11.81 -13.65 -6.87
CA SER A 88 -11.91 -14.71 -5.86
C SER A 88 -12.17 -14.10 -4.47
N LYS A 89 -12.77 -14.88 -3.57
CA LYS A 89 -13.02 -14.45 -2.18
C LYS A 89 -11.74 -14.08 -1.43
N SER A 90 -10.61 -14.63 -1.83
CA SER A 90 -9.31 -14.30 -1.23
C SER A 90 -8.65 -13.06 -1.87
N GLY A 91 -9.05 -12.67 -3.09
CA GLY A 91 -8.44 -11.56 -3.82
C GLY A 91 -6.95 -11.74 -4.08
N GLU A 92 -6.25 -10.66 -4.33
CA GLU A 92 -4.81 -10.68 -4.64
C GLU A 92 -3.98 -9.75 -3.74
N VAL A 93 -2.70 -10.09 -3.54
CA VAL A 93 -1.75 -9.26 -2.79
C VAL A 93 -1.28 -8.13 -3.70
N VAL A 94 -1.58 -6.88 -3.32
CA VAL A 94 -1.21 -5.67 -4.05
C VAL A 94 0.04 -5.00 -3.48
N PHE A 95 0.41 -5.34 -2.25
CA PHE A 95 1.61 -4.80 -1.62
C PHE A 95 2.22 -5.81 -0.62
N LYS A 96 3.55 -5.84 -0.59
CA LYS A 96 4.33 -6.67 0.33
C LYS A 96 5.54 -5.90 0.80
N GLN A 97 5.68 -5.69 2.10
CA GLN A 97 6.85 -5.06 2.71
C GLN A 97 7.45 -5.98 3.78
N SER A 98 8.76 -6.21 3.69
CA SER A 98 9.50 -6.90 4.74
C SER A 98 9.94 -5.88 5.80
N LYS A 99 9.45 -6.01 7.02
CA LYS A 99 9.65 -5.05 8.11
C LYS A 99 10.85 -5.36 9.02
N SER A 100 11.55 -6.46 8.84
CA SER A 100 12.78 -6.78 9.59
C SER A 100 13.57 -7.94 8.98
N ILE A 101 14.85 -8.03 9.37
CA ILE A 101 15.73 -9.18 9.09
C ILE A 101 15.21 -10.51 9.68
N PHE A 102 14.20 -10.49 10.56
CA PHE A 102 13.59 -11.65 11.20
C PHE A 102 12.20 -12.03 10.62
N PHE A 103 11.96 -11.81 9.32
CA PHE A 103 10.82 -12.38 8.57
C PHE A 103 9.42 -11.85 8.90
N LYS A 104 9.28 -10.65 9.46
CA LYS A 104 7.95 -10.03 9.59
C LYS A 104 7.58 -9.37 8.27
N THR A 105 6.59 -9.94 7.58
CA THR A 105 6.10 -9.42 6.33
C THR A 105 4.69 -8.88 6.52
N MET A 106 4.55 -7.57 6.32
CA MET A 106 3.24 -6.95 6.13
C MET A 106 2.80 -7.14 4.68
N LYS A 107 1.57 -7.51 4.48
CA LYS A 107 0.92 -7.60 3.17
C LYS A 107 -0.33 -6.75 3.15
N VAL A 108 -0.65 -6.20 1.99
CA VAL A 108 -1.96 -5.64 1.69
C VAL A 108 -2.60 -6.47 0.59
N ARG A 109 -3.82 -6.88 0.84
CA ARG A 109 -4.61 -7.68 -0.08
C ARG A 109 -5.84 -6.89 -0.51
N ARG A 110 -6.07 -6.82 -1.81
CA ARG A 110 -7.32 -6.29 -2.36
C ARG A 110 -8.31 -7.45 -2.58
N ILE A 111 -9.54 -7.25 -2.13
CA ILE A 111 -10.67 -8.16 -2.32
C ILE A 111 -11.80 -7.33 -2.93
N PHE A 112 -12.51 -7.88 -3.90
CA PHE A 112 -13.69 -7.23 -4.47
C PHE A 112 -14.97 -7.83 -3.87
N ASP A 113 -15.82 -6.97 -3.36
CA ASP A 113 -17.18 -7.30 -2.90
C ASP A 113 -18.17 -6.91 -4.00
N PRO A 114 -18.64 -7.86 -4.83
CA PRO A 114 -19.52 -7.57 -5.95
C PRO A 114 -20.94 -7.16 -5.49
N GLU A 115 -21.43 -7.64 -4.35
CA GLU A 115 -22.77 -7.31 -3.86
C GLU A 115 -22.86 -5.85 -3.44
N ASN A 116 -21.83 -5.35 -2.75
CA ASN A 116 -21.77 -3.98 -2.27
C ASN A 116 -20.98 -3.04 -3.20
N GLN A 117 -20.50 -3.53 -4.36
CA GLN A 117 -19.69 -2.78 -5.31
C GLN A 117 -18.57 -2.01 -4.62
N THR A 118 -17.74 -2.74 -3.83
CA THR A 118 -16.74 -2.16 -2.95
C THR A 118 -15.42 -2.90 -3.07
N LEU A 119 -14.31 -2.16 -3.12
CA LEU A 119 -12.96 -2.69 -2.99
C LEU A 119 -12.56 -2.70 -1.50
N LEU A 120 -12.12 -3.84 -1.01
CA LEU A 120 -11.64 -4.04 0.36
C LEU A 120 -10.11 -4.15 0.32
N TYR A 121 -9.42 -3.37 1.14
CA TYR A 121 -7.97 -3.42 1.31
C TYR A 121 -7.65 -3.89 2.71
N LEU A 122 -7.18 -5.12 2.83
CA LEU A 122 -6.81 -5.76 4.08
C LEU A 122 -5.30 -5.73 4.27
N SER A 123 -4.83 -4.93 5.23
CA SER A 123 -3.46 -4.99 5.72
C SER A 123 -3.35 -6.04 6.81
N TYR A 124 -2.34 -6.93 6.74
CA TYR A 124 -2.14 -7.97 7.75
C TYR A 124 -0.69 -8.42 7.83
N THR A 125 -0.30 -8.94 8.99
CA THR A 125 1.00 -9.58 9.19
C THR A 125 0.90 -11.09 9.04
N THR A 126 1.96 -11.72 8.52
CA THR A 126 2.00 -13.18 8.32
C THR A 126 2.62 -13.92 9.50
N LYS A 127 3.06 -13.20 10.53
CA LYS A 127 3.60 -13.77 11.76
C LYS A 127 2.70 -13.43 12.92
N GLU A 128 2.39 -14.43 13.72
CA GLU A 128 1.69 -14.25 14.99
C GLU A 128 2.55 -13.45 15.97
N THR A 129 1.93 -12.54 16.68
CA THR A 129 2.57 -11.71 17.70
C THR A 129 1.65 -11.60 18.89
N ASP A 130 2.17 -11.90 20.08
CA ASP A 130 1.40 -11.92 21.34
C ASP A 130 0.05 -12.65 21.22
N GLY A 131 0.05 -13.80 20.52
CA GLY A 131 -1.16 -14.61 20.29
C GLY A 131 -2.15 -14.03 19.28
N SER A 132 -1.73 -13.03 18.46
CA SER A 132 -2.61 -12.36 17.50
C SER A 132 -1.93 -12.10 16.17
N PHE A 133 -2.69 -12.24 15.07
CA PHE A 133 -2.32 -11.72 13.76
C PHE A 133 -2.91 -10.32 13.60
N LYS A 134 -2.06 -9.31 13.65
CA LYS A 134 -2.50 -7.91 13.51
C LYS A 134 -3.01 -7.66 12.09
N HIS A 135 -4.18 -7.06 11.99
CA HIS A 135 -4.82 -6.72 10.72
C HIS A 135 -5.64 -5.45 10.81
N SER A 136 -5.83 -4.80 9.67
CA SER A 136 -6.64 -3.59 9.54
C SER A 136 -7.32 -3.58 8.17
N LEU A 137 -8.55 -3.13 8.11
CA LEU A 137 -9.36 -3.11 6.90
C LEU A 137 -9.72 -1.68 6.51
N SER A 138 -9.58 -1.37 5.22
CA SER A 138 -10.10 -0.15 4.61
C SER A 138 -10.98 -0.49 3.41
N THR A 139 -12.00 0.31 3.16
CA THR A 139 -12.97 0.09 2.08
C THR A 139 -13.01 1.28 1.14
N VAL A 140 -13.12 1.02 -0.17
CA VAL A 140 -13.30 2.02 -1.20
C VAL A 140 -14.55 1.65 -2.01
N PRO A 141 -15.70 2.30 -1.75
CA PRO A 141 -16.91 2.04 -2.52
C PRO A 141 -16.74 2.52 -3.97
N LEU A 142 -17.35 1.82 -4.90
CA LEU A 142 -17.34 2.22 -6.32
C LEU A 142 -18.40 3.29 -6.63
N TRP A 143 -19.22 3.66 -5.66
CA TRP A 143 -20.27 4.67 -5.83
C TRP A 143 -19.70 5.96 -6.47
N GLY A 144 -20.36 6.43 -7.52
CA GLY A 144 -19.95 7.63 -8.25
C GLY A 144 -18.77 7.44 -9.22
N THR A 145 -18.22 6.23 -9.33
CA THR A 145 -17.18 5.91 -10.33
C THR A 145 -17.77 5.49 -11.67
N LYS A 146 -16.94 5.49 -12.72
CA LYS A 146 -17.32 4.96 -14.04
C LYS A 146 -17.67 3.47 -13.98
N ALA A 147 -16.97 2.71 -13.15
CA ALA A 147 -17.22 1.28 -12.94
C ALA A 147 -18.61 1.01 -12.35
N TYR A 148 -19.04 1.80 -11.36
CA TYR A 148 -20.36 1.68 -10.76
C TYR A 148 -21.47 2.01 -11.75
N ASN A 149 -21.34 3.09 -12.50
CA ASN A 149 -22.34 3.51 -13.49
C ASN A 149 -22.53 2.47 -14.59
N ALA A 150 -21.44 1.84 -15.07
CA ALA A 150 -21.53 0.75 -16.05
C ALA A 150 -22.21 -0.50 -15.48
N PHE A 151 -21.99 -0.83 -14.20
CA PHE A 151 -22.67 -1.93 -13.52
C PHE A 151 -24.18 -1.71 -13.45
N GLN A 152 -24.61 -0.51 -13.06
CA GLN A 152 -26.03 -0.15 -12.99
C GLN A 152 -26.71 -0.20 -14.37
N SER A 153 -26.06 0.29 -15.43
CA SER A 153 -26.62 0.27 -16.78
C SER A 153 -26.83 -1.14 -17.32
N ASN A 154 -25.94 -2.08 -16.98
CA ASN A 154 -26.08 -3.49 -17.37
C ASN A 154 -27.24 -4.18 -16.64
N GLN A 155 -27.47 -3.88 -15.36
CA GLN A 155 -28.59 -4.44 -14.62
C GLN A 155 -29.96 -3.99 -15.14
N VAL A 156 -30.05 -2.76 -15.66
CA VAL A 156 -31.30 -2.22 -16.25
C VAL A 156 -31.55 -2.82 -17.64
N ALA A 157 -30.51 -3.19 -18.37
CA ALA A 157 -30.65 -3.79 -19.71
C ALA A 157 -31.10 -5.27 -19.67
N ASP A 158 -30.90 -5.96 -18.54
CA ASP A 158 -31.28 -7.38 -18.35
C ASP A 158 -32.70 -7.57 -17.77
N GLN A 159 -33.47 -6.49 -17.56
CA GLN A 159 -34.87 -6.48 -17.12
C GLN A 159 -35.84 -6.18 -18.28
#